data_334f117c3815f8a71a6e638308184a2b
#
_entry.id   334f117c3815f8a71a6e638308184a2b
#
_cell.length_a   1.000
_cell.length_b   1.000
_cell.length_c   1.000
_cell.angle_alpha   90.00
_cell.angle_beta   90.00
_cell.angle_gamma   90.00
#
_symmetry.space_group_name_H-M   'P 1'
#
loop_
_entity.id
_entity.type
_entity.pdbx_description
1 polymer ?
#
loop_
_entity_poly.entity_id
_entity_poly.type
_entity_poly.pdbx_seq_one_letter_code
_entity_poly.pdbx_strand_id
1 'polypeptide(L)'
;METIVMDKGMLVSGVILAASFILIFTETLHGFHRVKVAMAGAAVMLVVGQAYGFYSPEEAFEAVDWNVVFLLGSMMAVVAIMINTGGFEVLAANIGKIAKGRQFMLLALLGTAVTVISLLLDNVTTVVIFGPLIVLICQKMRVSAIPYLMAAALLSDTGGVATLVGDPPNLMIGSAFDIAFMPFAYKMFPIVFVAWMATLFFMRYLF
;
A
#
# COMPACT_ATOMS: atom_id res chain seq x y z
N MET A 1 36.61 -9.12 -4.15
CA MET A 1 35.59 -8.67 -5.12
C MET A 1 35.50 -9.74 -6.17
N GLU A 2 34.52 -10.65 -6.03
CA GLU A 2 34.23 -11.61 -7.10
C GLU A 2 33.64 -10.80 -8.27
N THR A 3 34.29 -10.87 -9.41
CA THR A 3 33.73 -10.33 -10.65
C THR A 3 32.47 -11.11 -10.99
N ILE A 4 31.31 -10.49 -10.83
CA ILE A 4 30.05 -11.06 -11.26
C ILE A 4 30.11 -11.22 -12.77
N VAL A 5 30.43 -12.42 -13.24
CA VAL A 5 30.38 -12.76 -14.67
C VAL A 5 28.87 -12.86 -15.00
N MET A 6 28.38 -11.92 -15.81
CA MET A 6 26.99 -11.94 -16.27
C MET A 6 26.75 -13.21 -17.11
N ASP A 7 26.06 -14.17 -16.51
CA ASP A 7 25.60 -15.37 -17.20
C ASP A 7 24.41 -15.05 -18.13
N LYS A 8 24.25 -15.86 -19.18
CA LYS A 8 23.11 -15.72 -20.13
C LYS A 8 21.76 -15.76 -19.41
N GLY A 9 21.64 -16.58 -18.35
CA GLY A 9 20.45 -16.65 -17.51
C GLY A 9 20.15 -15.33 -16.80
N MET A 10 21.15 -14.66 -16.25
CA MET A 10 21.03 -13.36 -15.59
C MET A 10 20.58 -12.27 -16.57
N LEU A 11 21.11 -12.27 -17.79
CA LEU A 11 20.71 -11.32 -18.83
C LEU A 11 19.25 -11.51 -19.24
N VAL A 12 18.85 -12.76 -19.49
CA VAL A 12 17.48 -13.06 -19.91
C VAL A 12 16.49 -12.76 -18.79
N SER A 13 16.77 -13.10 -17.53
CA SER A 13 15.92 -12.75 -16.39
C SER A 13 15.80 -11.23 -16.21
N GLY A 14 16.91 -10.51 -16.35
CA GLY A 14 16.92 -9.05 -16.29
C GLY A 14 16.05 -8.41 -17.38
N VAL A 15 16.10 -8.93 -18.61
CA VAL A 15 15.25 -8.44 -19.72
C VAL A 15 13.78 -8.72 -19.47
N ILE A 16 13.42 -9.92 -19.02
CA ILE A 16 12.02 -10.27 -18.70
C ILE A 16 11.49 -9.38 -17.57
N LEU A 17 12.29 -9.17 -16.52
CA LEU A 17 11.94 -8.32 -15.40
C LEU A 17 11.73 -6.87 -15.87
N ALA A 18 12.69 -6.31 -16.62
CA ALA A 18 12.59 -4.96 -17.15
C ALA A 18 11.37 -4.78 -18.06
N ALA A 19 11.11 -5.73 -18.97
CA ALA A 19 9.93 -5.70 -19.82
C ALA A 19 8.63 -5.74 -19.02
N SER A 20 8.55 -6.59 -17.98
CA SER A 20 7.40 -6.66 -17.09
C SER A 20 7.15 -5.34 -16.37
N PHE A 21 8.20 -4.71 -15.83
CA PHE A 21 8.07 -3.38 -15.19
C PHE A 21 7.66 -2.29 -16.18
N ILE A 22 8.24 -2.24 -17.38
CA ILE A 22 7.86 -1.28 -18.42
C ILE A 22 6.36 -1.43 -18.74
N LEU A 23 5.88 -2.66 -18.92
CA LEU A 23 4.46 -2.93 -19.17
C LEU A 23 3.58 -2.54 -17.99
N ILE A 24 4.01 -2.77 -16.74
CA ILE A 24 3.26 -2.34 -15.55
C ILE A 24 3.16 -0.81 -15.50
N PHE A 25 4.26 -0.08 -15.72
CA PHE A 25 4.25 1.39 -15.69
C PHE A 25 3.49 2.02 -16.86
N THR A 26 3.38 1.31 -17.97
CA THR A 26 2.65 1.78 -19.18
C THR A 26 1.20 1.27 -19.24
N GLU A 27 0.65 0.77 -18.13
CA GLU A 27 -0.74 0.27 -18.02
C GLU A 27 -1.75 1.22 -18.67
N THR A 28 -1.60 2.53 -18.46
CA THR A 28 -2.48 3.56 -19.04
C THR A 28 -2.44 3.66 -20.56
N LEU A 29 -1.37 3.20 -21.21
CA LEU A 29 -1.21 3.26 -22.67
C LEU A 29 -1.84 2.06 -23.37
N HIS A 30 -1.74 0.86 -22.80
CA HIS A 30 -2.21 -0.38 -23.43
C HIS A 30 -3.45 -1.00 -22.77
N GLY A 31 -3.87 -0.49 -21.58
CA GLY A 31 -5.08 -0.95 -20.88
C GLY A 31 -5.00 -2.34 -20.24
N PHE A 32 -3.85 -3.02 -20.28
CA PHE A 32 -3.67 -4.29 -19.56
C PHE A 32 -3.42 -4.04 -18.08
N HIS A 33 -4.26 -4.61 -17.24
CA HIS A 33 -4.15 -4.45 -15.79
C HIS A 33 -2.81 -5.00 -15.27
N ARG A 34 -2.12 -4.20 -14.45
CA ARG A 34 -0.79 -4.50 -13.89
C ARG A 34 -0.66 -5.91 -13.29
N VAL A 35 -1.72 -6.43 -12.64
CA VAL A 35 -1.73 -7.78 -12.07
C VAL A 35 -1.57 -8.85 -13.16
N LYS A 36 -2.27 -8.71 -14.30
CA LYS A 36 -2.15 -9.64 -15.43
C LYS A 36 -0.75 -9.63 -16.02
N VAL A 37 -0.15 -8.44 -16.12
CA VAL A 37 1.22 -8.27 -16.62
C VAL A 37 2.22 -8.92 -15.67
N ALA A 38 2.09 -8.68 -14.36
CA ALA A 38 2.97 -9.30 -13.36
C ALA A 38 2.88 -10.83 -13.38
N MET A 39 1.65 -11.38 -13.44
CA MET A 39 1.44 -12.83 -13.54
C MET A 39 2.01 -13.43 -14.84
N ALA A 40 1.81 -12.73 -15.97
CA ALA A 40 2.38 -13.16 -17.24
C ALA A 40 3.91 -13.12 -17.22
N GLY A 41 4.51 -12.06 -16.66
CA GLY A 41 5.95 -11.94 -16.47
C GLY A 41 6.53 -13.06 -15.61
N ALA A 42 5.87 -13.38 -14.49
CA ALA A 42 6.27 -14.49 -13.64
C ALA A 42 6.16 -15.85 -14.37
N ALA A 43 5.07 -16.10 -15.12
CA ALA A 43 4.92 -17.32 -15.90
C ALA A 43 5.99 -17.45 -17.00
N VAL A 44 6.29 -16.36 -17.71
CA VAL A 44 7.36 -16.34 -18.72
C VAL A 44 8.71 -16.61 -18.08
N MET A 45 9.00 -15.98 -16.92
CA MET A 45 10.24 -16.21 -16.16
C MET A 45 10.40 -17.69 -15.78
N LEU A 46 9.32 -18.34 -15.34
CA LEU A 46 9.30 -19.75 -14.96
C LEU A 46 9.61 -20.66 -16.15
N VAL A 47 8.92 -20.45 -17.28
CA VAL A 47 9.13 -21.25 -18.50
C VAL A 47 10.56 -21.07 -19.05
N VAL A 48 11.03 -19.83 -19.11
CA VAL A 48 12.36 -19.50 -19.60
C VAL A 48 13.43 -20.01 -18.63
N GLY A 49 13.22 -19.86 -17.32
CA GLY A 49 14.13 -20.34 -16.28
C GLY A 49 14.30 -21.85 -16.35
N GLN A 50 13.22 -22.59 -16.56
CA GLN A 50 13.25 -24.04 -16.75
C GLN A 50 13.97 -24.43 -18.06
N ALA A 51 13.70 -23.72 -19.15
CA ALA A 51 14.34 -24.00 -20.44
C ALA A 51 15.86 -23.76 -20.44
N TYR A 52 16.33 -22.79 -19.68
CA TYR A 52 17.77 -22.48 -19.50
C TYR A 52 18.39 -23.21 -18.30
N GLY A 53 17.60 -23.92 -17.51
CA GLY A 53 18.08 -24.74 -16.38
C GLY A 53 18.55 -23.96 -15.16
N PHE A 54 18.14 -22.68 -15.01
CA PHE A 54 18.51 -21.86 -13.85
C PHE A 54 17.35 -21.67 -12.86
N TYR A 55 16.18 -22.24 -13.11
CA TYR A 55 15.01 -22.12 -12.24
C TYR A 55 14.07 -23.33 -12.42
N SER A 56 13.68 -23.96 -11.32
CA SER A 56 12.75 -25.07 -11.31
C SER A 56 11.35 -24.67 -10.82
N PRO A 57 10.28 -25.42 -11.13
CA PRO A 57 8.96 -25.18 -10.59
C PRO A 57 8.92 -25.26 -9.05
N GLU A 58 9.74 -26.12 -8.45
CA GLU A 58 9.86 -26.28 -7.00
C GLU A 58 10.46 -25.01 -6.37
N GLU A 59 11.55 -24.50 -6.93
CA GLU A 59 12.17 -23.24 -6.49
C GLU A 59 11.22 -22.06 -6.66
N ALA A 60 10.40 -22.06 -7.71
CA ALA A 60 9.37 -21.03 -7.91
C ALA A 60 8.30 -21.05 -6.82
N PHE A 61 7.91 -22.25 -6.38
CA PHE A 61 6.94 -22.40 -5.30
C PHE A 61 7.52 -22.00 -3.94
N GLU A 62 8.77 -22.33 -3.68
CA GLU A 62 9.49 -21.95 -2.46
C GLU A 62 9.80 -20.43 -2.41
N ALA A 63 9.98 -19.79 -3.56
CA ALA A 63 10.19 -18.33 -3.63
C ALA A 63 8.96 -17.51 -3.23
N VAL A 64 7.76 -18.12 -3.19
CA VAL A 64 6.55 -17.44 -2.73
C VAL A 64 6.52 -17.45 -1.20
N ASP A 65 6.55 -16.26 -0.59
CA ASP A 65 6.31 -16.13 0.84
C ASP A 65 4.82 -16.35 1.16
N TRP A 66 4.46 -17.59 1.44
CA TRP A 66 3.10 -17.98 1.76
C TRP A 66 2.56 -17.33 3.03
N ASN A 67 3.42 -16.98 4.00
CA ASN A 67 3.01 -16.27 5.20
C ASN A 67 2.47 -14.89 4.84
N VAL A 68 3.17 -14.18 3.93
CA VAL A 68 2.72 -12.88 3.42
C VAL A 68 1.40 -13.01 2.67
N VAL A 69 1.26 -13.99 1.78
CA VAL A 69 0.04 -14.22 0.99
C VAL A 69 -1.16 -14.49 1.90
N PHE A 70 -1.02 -15.43 2.84
CA PHE A 70 -2.11 -15.79 3.76
C PHE A 70 -2.44 -14.65 4.74
N LEU A 71 -1.45 -13.93 5.22
CA LEU A 71 -1.69 -12.80 6.11
C LEU A 71 -2.48 -11.69 5.40
N LEU A 72 -2.04 -11.28 4.20
CA LEU A 72 -2.76 -10.28 3.40
C LEU A 72 -4.19 -10.73 3.08
N GLY A 73 -4.37 -11.99 2.66
CA GLY A 73 -5.69 -12.55 2.38
C GLY A 73 -6.61 -12.57 3.60
N SER A 74 -6.07 -12.95 4.75
CA SER A 74 -6.82 -12.96 6.03
C SER A 74 -7.21 -11.55 6.47
N MET A 75 -6.30 -10.58 6.34
CA MET A 75 -6.59 -9.18 6.63
C MET A 75 -7.70 -8.63 5.73
N MET A 76 -7.63 -8.87 4.43
CA MET A 76 -8.66 -8.46 3.50
C MET A 76 -10.03 -9.05 3.86
N ALA A 77 -10.08 -10.32 4.31
CA ALA A 77 -11.31 -10.94 4.79
C ALA A 77 -11.87 -10.26 6.05
N VAL A 78 -11.01 -9.95 7.03
CA VAL A 78 -11.41 -9.22 8.26
C VAL A 78 -11.96 -7.85 7.91
N VAL A 79 -11.26 -7.12 7.02
CA VAL A 79 -11.69 -5.78 6.58
C VAL A 79 -13.02 -5.82 5.84
N ALA A 80 -13.23 -6.80 4.96
CA ALA A 80 -14.49 -6.97 4.24
C ALA A 80 -15.68 -7.15 5.20
N ILE A 81 -15.47 -7.85 6.32
CA ILE A 81 -16.48 -7.98 7.38
C ILE A 81 -16.67 -6.64 8.11
N MET A 82 -15.57 -5.95 8.45
CA MET A 82 -15.63 -4.68 9.18
C MET A 82 -16.33 -3.56 8.39
N ILE A 83 -16.13 -3.48 7.08
CA ILE A 83 -16.82 -2.50 6.23
C ILE A 83 -18.34 -2.60 6.41
N ASN A 84 -18.88 -3.82 6.42
CA ASN A 84 -20.32 -4.04 6.55
C ASN A 84 -20.91 -3.67 7.93
N THR A 85 -20.09 -3.41 8.94
CA THR A 85 -20.57 -3.00 10.27
C THR A 85 -20.99 -1.53 10.35
N GLY A 86 -20.66 -0.71 9.34
CA GLY A 86 -20.93 0.74 9.36
C GLY A 86 -20.05 1.54 10.32
N GLY A 87 -19.03 0.92 10.93
CA GLY A 87 -18.16 1.58 11.92
C GLY A 87 -17.37 2.76 11.34
N PHE A 88 -16.91 2.63 10.12
CA PHE A 88 -16.15 3.69 9.43
C PHE A 88 -17.04 4.87 9.07
N GLU A 89 -18.30 4.63 8.69
CA GLU A 89 -19.30 5.68 8.42
C GLU A 89 -19.62 6.49 9.68
N VAL A 90 -19.77 5.81 10.81
CA VAL A 90 -20.01 6.46 12.10
C VAL A 90 -18.80 7.31 12.51
N LEU A 91 -17.58 6.79 12.34
CA LEU A 91 -16.34 7.52 12.60
C LEU A 91 -16.26 8.77 11.73
N ALA A 92 -16.44 8.64 10.42
CA ALA A 92 -16.38 9.75 9.47
C ALA A 92 -17.48 10.80 9.74
N ALA A 93 -18.69 10.37 10.06
CA ALA A 93 -19.78 11.27 10.42
C ALA A 93 -19.49 12.07 11.70
N ASN A 94 -18.89 11.44 12.72
CA ASN A 94 -18.48 12.11 13.95
C ASN A 94 -17.36 13.12 13.71
N ILE A 95 -16.38 12.80 12.88
CA ILE A 95 -15.33 13.73 12.47
C ILE A 95 -15.94 14.95 11.78
N GLY A 96 -16.88 14.76 10.86
CA GLY A 96 -17.58 15.85 10.20
C GLY A 96 -18.32 16.77 11.18
N LYS A 97 -18.95 16.20 12.21
CA LYS A 97 -19.62 16.97 13.29
C LYS A 97 -18.61 17.77 14.15
N ILE A 98 -17.50 17.13 14.52
CA ILE A 98 -16.44 17.75 15.36
C ILE A 98 -15.77 18.91 14.61
N ALA A 99 -15.57 18.77 13.31
CA ALA A 99 -14.94 19.79 12.48
C ALA A 99 -15.74 21.10 12.39
N LYS A 100 -17.05 21.09 12.68
CA LYS A 100 -17.93 22.27 12.75
C LYS A 100 -17.76 23.25 11.55
N GLY A 101 -17.55 22.72 10.35
CA GLY A 101 -17.36 23.53 9.16
C GLY A 101 -15.93 24.09 8.97
N ARG A 102 -15.00 23.84 9.88
CA ARG A 102 -13.61 24.31 9.78
C ARG A 102 -12.82 23.38 8.87
N GLN A 103 -12.46 23.84 7.67
CA GLN A 103 -11.84 23.05 6.61
C GLN A 103 -10.54 22.37 7.07
N PHE A 104 -9.61 23.11 7.67
CA PHE A 104 -8.35 22.53 8.15
C PHE A 104 -8.56 21.53 9.28
N MET A 105 -9.51 21.78 10.18
CA MET A 105 -9.83 20.83 11.26
C MET A 105 -10.40 19.52 10.69
N LEU A 106 -11.23 19.61 9.66
CA LEU A 106 -11.74 18.44 8.95
C LEU A 106 -10.59 17.65 8.33
N LEU A 107 -9.68 18.34 7.61
CA LEU A 107 -8.52 17.71 6.98
C LEU A 107 -7.62 17.01 8.02
N ALA A 108 -7.31 17.70 9.12
CA ALA A 108 -6.45 17.15 10.16
C ALA A 108 -7.09 15.94 10.85
N LEU A 109 -8.38 15.99 11.17
CA LEU A 109 -9.08 14.90 11.83
C LEU A 109 -9.27 13.68 10.90
N LEU A 110 -9.68 13.92 9.64
CA LEU A 110 -9.80 12.83 8.65
C LEU A 110 -8.44 12.23 8.34
N GLY A 111 -7.43 13.07 8.11
CA GLY A 111 -6.08 12.60 7.85
C GLY A 111 -5.49 11.79 9.01
N THR A 112 -5.69 12.24 10.25
CA THR A 112 -5.25 11.49 11.44
C THR A 112 -6.00 10.17 11.57
N ALA A 113 -7.32 10.15 11.35
CA ALA A 113 -8.10 8.91 11.38
C ALA A 113 -7.63 7.92 10.30
N VAL A 114 -7.39 8.41 9.08
CA VAL A 114 -6.83 7.61 7.99
C VAL A 114 -5.46 7.04 8.38
N THR A 115 -4.55 7.86 8.92
CA THR A 115 -3.22 7.42 9.39
C THR A 115 -3.35 6.32 10.45
N VAL A 116 -4.17 6.54 11.49
CA VAL A 116 -4.33 5.56 12.59
C VAL A 116 -4.93 4.25 12.09
N ILE A 117 -5.88 4.30 11.18
CA ILE A 117 -6.49 3.10 10.62
C ILE A 117 -5.50 2.37 9.70
N SER A 118 -4.71 3.10 8.93
CA SER A 118 -3.67 2.54 8.06
C SER A 118 -2.49 1.90 8.82
N LEU A 119 -2.37 2.12 10.14
CA LEU A 119 -1.45 1.34 10.98
C LEU A 119 -1.86 -0.14 11.07
N LEU A 120 -3.16 -0.42 10.95
CA LEU A 120 -3.76 -1.74 11.16
C LEU A 120 -4.28 -2.36 9.86
N LEU A 121 -4.68 -1.53 8.91
CA LEU A 121 -5.13 -1.92 7.58
C LEU A 121 -4.11 -1.48 6.55
N ASP A 122 -4.10 -2.13 5.40
CA ASP A 122 -3.26 -1.68 4.30
C ASP A 122 -3.72 -0.29 3.77
N ASN A 123 -2.78 0.45 3.23
CA ASN A 123 -2.99 1.81 2.74
C ASN A 123 -4.05 1.88 1.62
N VAL A 124 -4.08 0.90 0.72
CA VAL A 124 -5.04 0.86 -0.41
C VAL A 124 -6.45 0.67 0.11
N THR A 125 -6.67 -0.32 0.97
CA THR A 125 -7.98 -0.59 1.60
C THR A 125 -8.46 0.62 2.40
N THR A 126 -7.57 1.26 3.15
CA THR A 126 -7.90 2.47 3.92
C THR A 126 -8.41 3.59 3.01
N VAL A 127 -7.75 3.86 1.87
CA VAL A 127 -8.20 4.89 0.92
C VAL A 127 -9.50 4.51 0.24
N VAL A 128 -9.69 3.23 -0.12
CA VAL A 128 -10.94 2.73 -0.72
C VAL A 128 -12.13 2.93 0.22
N ILE A 129 -11.95 2.73 1.53
CA ILE A 129 -13.00 2.92 2.54
C ILE A 129 -13.27 4.42 2.76
N PHE A 130 -12.22 5.20 3.01
CA PHE A 130 -12.37 6.61 3.36
C PHE A 130 -12.67 7.52 2.18
N GLY A 131 -12.27 7.15 0.96
CA GLY A 131 -12.51 7.96 -0.24
C GLY A 131 -13.97 8.36 -0.44
N PRO A 132 -14.91 7.43 -0.55
CA PRO A 132 -16.34 7.74 -0.66
C PRO A 132 -16.88 8.55 0.52
N LEU A 133 -16.43 8.24 1.75
CA LEU A 133 -16.85 8.96 2.96
C LEU A 133 -16.38 10.42 2.95
N ILE A 134 -15.14 10.66 2.53
CA ILE A 134 -14.59 12.01 2.35
C ILE A 134 -15.40 12.79 1.33
N VAL A 135 -15.69 12.20 0.17
CA VAL A 135 -16.50 12.84 -0.87
C VAL A 135 -17.87 13.22 -0.34
N LEU A 136 -18.54 12.32 0.37
CA LEU A 136 -19.85 12.57 0.96
C LEU A 136 -19.84 13.72 1.99
N ILE A 137 -18.81 13.76 2.85
CA ILE A 137 -18.67 14.84 3.85
C ILE A 137 -18.42 16.18 3.15
N CYS A 138 -17.49 16.20 2.17
CA CYS A 138 -17.15 17.40 1.42
C CYS A 138 -18.35 17.94 0.63
N GLN A 139 -19.17 17.09 0.03
CA GLN A 139 -20.41 17.47 -0.64
C GLN A 139 -21.41 18.13 0.34
N LYS A 140 -21.59 17.55 1.54
CA LYS A 140 -22.46 18.13 2.58
C LYS A 140 -21.93 19.48 3.07
N MET A 141 -20.63 19.66 3.12
CA MET A 141 -19.97 20.91 3.52
C MET A 141 -19.82 21.93 2.37
N ARG A 142 -20.14 21.54 1.13
CA ARG A 142 -19.95 22.34 -0.09
C ARG A 142 -18.51 22.79 -0.31
N VAL A 143 -17.56 21.90 -0.02
CA VAL A 143 -16.12 22.12 -0.24
C VAL A 143 -15.58 21.12 -1.27
N SER A 144 -14.46 21.46 -1.92
CA SER A 144 -13.78 20.53 -2.84
C SER A 144 -13.26 19.32 -2.08
N ALA A 145 -13.50 18.11 -2.61
CA ALA A 145 -12.99 16.88 -2.02
C ALA A 145 -11.50 16.60 -2.35
N ILE A 146 -10.95 17.25 -3.39
CA ILE A 146 -9.61 16.98 -3.91
C ILE A 146 -8.53 17.09 -2.82
N PRO A 147 -8.44 18.19 -2.02
CA PRO A 147 -7.43 18.31 -0.98
C PRO A 147 -7.51 17.18 0.07
N TYR A 148 -8.72 16.82 0.44
CA TYR A 148 -8.96 15.79 1.47
C TYR A 148 -8.61 14.38 0.97
N LEU A 149 -8.90 14.09 -0.31
CA LEU A 149 -8.52 12.83 -0.94
C LEU A 149 -7.00 12.72 -1.11
N MET A 150 -6.33 13.81 -1.51
CA MET A 150 -4.87 13.86 -1.59
C MET A 150 -4.24 13.67 -0.20
N ALA A 151 -4.77 14.35 0.81
CA ALA A 151 -4.31 14.18 2.19
C ALA A 151 -4.53 12.75 2.68
N ALA A 152 -5.68 12.14 2.39
CA ALA A 152 -5.96 10.75 2.76
C ALA A 152 -5.00 9.77 2.10
N ALA A 153 -4.70 9.94 0.82
CA ALA A 153 -3.73 9.09 0.11
C ALA A 153 -2.33 9.19 0.74
N LEU A 154 -1.80 10.41 0.91
CA LEU A 154 -0.47 10.63 1.50
C LEU A 154 -0.38 10.16 2.96
N LEU A 155 -1.42 10.40 3.75
CA LEU A 155 -1.45 10.06 5.16
C LEU A 155 -1.74 8.59 5.40
N SER A 156 -2.42 7.91 4.49
CA SER A 156 -2.58 6.45 4.49
C SER A 156 -1.24 5.76 4.24
N ASP A 157 -0.48 6.18 3.21
CA ASP A 157 0.86 5.65 2.97
C ASP A 157 1.79 5.92 4.17
N THR A 158 1.76 7.15 4.69
CA THR A 158 2.54 7.52 5.89
C THR A 158 2.20 6.62 7.09
N GLY A 159 0.92 6.34 7.32
CA GLY A 159 0.47 5.44 8.39
C GLY A 159 0.91 4.00 8.16
N GLY A 160 0.71 3.48 6.95
CA GLY A 160 1.06 2.11 6.57
C GLY A 160 2.52 1.76 6.82
N VAL A 161 3.43 2.70 6.61
CA VAL A 161 4.88 2.50 6.84
C VAL A 161 5.22 2.24 8.31
N ALA A 162 4.38 2.60 9.27
CA ALA A 162 4.68 2.45 10.69
C ALA A 162 4.64 1.00 11.20
N THR A 163 3.96 0.10 10.51
CA THR A 163 3.81 -1.29 10.94
C THR A 163 4.13 -2.27 9.83
N LEU A 164 4.39 -3.53 10.18
CA LEU A 164 4.59 -4.60 9.21
C LEU A 164 3.33 -4.88 8.39
N VAL A 165 2.17 -4.64 8.97
CA VAL A 165 0.87 -5.03 8.43
C VAL A 165 0.26 -3.92 7.57
N GLY A 166 0.60 -2.66 7.85
CA GLY A 166 0.05 -1.50 7.16
C GLY A 166 0.50 -1.34 5.70
N ASP A 167 1.60 -2.00 5.31
CA ASP A 167 2.11 -1.93 3.94
C ASP A 167 2.75 -3.27 3.52
N PRO A 168 2.33 -3.89 2.39
CA PRO A 168 2.87 -5.17 1.94
C PRO A 168 4.40 -5.25 1.83
N PRO A 169 5.14 -4.23 1.35
CA PRO A 169 6.59 -4.25 1.33
C PRO A 169 7.22 -4.41 2.72
N ASN A 170 6.64 -3.77 3.75
CA ASN A 170 7.14 -3.90 5.12
C ASN A 170 7.00 -5.33 5.63
N LEU A 171 5.89 -5.97 5.30
CA LEU A 171 5.65 -7.36 5.66
C LEU A 171 6.67 -8.29 5.00
N MET A 172 6.96 -8.09 3.71
CA MET A 172 7.98 -8.86 2.97
C MET A 172 9.37 -8.68 3.58
N ILE A 173 9.75 -7.44 3.93
CA ILE A 173 11.03 -7.15 4.61
C ILE A 173 11.05 -7.82 5.99
N GLY A 174 9.97 -7.69 6.74
CA GLY A 174 9.85 -8.29 8.07
C GLY A 174 9.98 -9.81 8.04
N SER A 175 9.34 -10.47 7.06
CA SER A 175 9.44 -11.92 6.85
C SER A 175 10.85 -12.33 6.44
N ALA A 176 11.45 -11.65 5.45
CA ALA A 176 12.77 -11.98 4.93
C ALA A 176 13.91 -11.83 5.95
N PHE A 177 13.77 -10.90 6.90
CA PHE A 177 14.77 -10.62 7.94
C PHE A 177 14.37 -11.09 9.34
N ASP A 178 13.28 -11.85 9.47
CA ASP A 178 12.73 -12.34 10.73
C ASP A 178 12.55 -11.21 11.78
N ILE A 179 12.04 -10.07 11.33
CA ILE A 179 11.81 -8.91 12.19
C ILE A 179 10.45 -9.01 12.86
N ALA A 180 10.44 -9.09 14.20
CA ALA A 180 9.19 -9.12 14.95
C ALA A 180 8.42 -7.79 14.85
N PHE A 181 7.10 -7.86 14.95
CA PHE A 181 6.18 -6.73 14.77
C PHE A 181 6.50 -5.52 15.67
N MET A 182 6.69 -5.75 16.96
CA MET A 182 6.90 -4.66 17.94
C MET A 182 8.23 -3.92 17.76
N PRO A 183 9.38 -4.58 17.56
CA PRO A 183 10.65 -3.92 17.27
C PRO A 183 10.58 -3.07 15.99
N PHE A 184 9.89 -3.54 14.95
CA PHE A 184 9.68 -2.78 13.72
C PHE A 184 8.85 -1.52 13.98
N ALA A 185 7.67 -1.68 14.56
CA ALA A 185 6.75 -0.58 14.85
C ALA A 185 7.41 0.47 15.76
N TYR A 186 8.13 0.06 16.80
CA TYR A 186 8.81 0.98 17.71
C TYR A 186 9.89 1.84 17.03
N LYS A 187 10.62 1.27 16.07
CA LYS A 187 11.64 2.01 15.30
C LYS A 187 11.03 2.92 14.24
N MET A 188 9.95 2.50 13.60
CA MET A 188 9.30 3.25 12.53
C MET A 188 8.39 4.38 13.04
N PHE A 189 7.77 4.20 14.21
CA PHE A 189 6.80 5.15 14.75
C PHE A 189 7.30 6.61 14.86
N PRO A 190 8.51 6.90 15.37
CA PRO A 190 9.03 8.27 15.43
C PRO A 190 9.18 8.91 14.05
N ILE A 191 9.63 8.13 13.07
CA ILE A 191 9.82 8.59 11.68
C ILE A 191 8.46 8.93 11.07
N VAL A 192 7.50 8.02 11.23
CA VAL A 192 6.12 8.20 10.75
C VAL A 192 5.43 9.36 11.43
N PHE A 193 5.66 9.58 12.73
CA PHE A 193 5.12 10.73 13.44
C PHE A 193 5.63 12.07 12.86
N VAL A 194 6.92 12.16 12.57
CA VAL A 194 7.50 13.33 11.91
C VAL A 194 6.93 13.53 10.50
N ALA A 195 6.83 12.46 9.72
CA ALA A 195 6.26 12.49 8.38
C ALA A 195 4.77 12.91 8.40
N TRP A 196 3.99 12.39 9.35
CA TRP A 196 2.60 12.78 9.56
C TRP A 196 2.46 14.27 9.87
N MET A 197 3.27 14.79 10.81
CA MET A 197 3.30 16.22 11.13
C MET A 197 3.67 17.07 9.93
N ALA A 198 4.70 16.69 9.19
CA ALA A 198 5.14 17.38 7.98
C ALA A 198 4.04 17.40 6.91
N THR A 199 3.39 16.25 6.67
CA THR A 199 2.30 16.15 5.69
C THR A 199 1.14 17.06 6.06
N LEU A 200 0.68 17.07 7.32
CA LEU A 200 -0.37 17.96 7.78
C LEU A 200 0.02 19.44 7.65
N PHE A 201 1.28 19.77 7.94
CA PHE A 201 1.79 21.14 7.80
C PHE A 201 1.78 21.58 6.33
N PHE A 202 2.31 20.75 5.42
CA PHE A 202 2.29 21.03 3.98
C PHE A 202 0.87 21.15 3.44
N MET A 203 -0.03 20.26 3.82
CA MET A 203 -1.43 20.31 3.39
C MET A 203 -2.13 21.59 3.88
N ARG A 204 -1.80 22.10 5.07
CA ARG A 204 -2.30 23.38 5.54
C ARG A 204 -1.82 24.57 4.69
N TYR A 205 -0.65 24.44 4.08
CA TYR A 205 -0.05 25.54 3.28
C TYR A 205 -0.53 25.51 1.82
N LEU A 206 -0.85 24.31 1.31
CA LEU A 206 -1.26 24.11 -0.09
C LEU A 206 -2.76 24.37 -0.30
N PHE A 207 -3.59 24.23 0.74
CA PHE A 207 -5.05 24.32 0.71
C PHE A 207 -5.62 25.13 1.87
#